data_a21a0c9e4d36fb8e1c4baa8f8835c2b4
#
_entry.id   a21a0c9e4d36fb8e1c4baa8f8835c2b4
#
_cell.length_a   1.000
_cell.length_b   1.000
_cell.length_c   1.000
_cell.angle_alpha   90.00
_cell.angle_beta   90.00
_cell.angle_gamma   90.00
#
_symmetry.space_group_name_H-M   'P 1'
#
loop_
_entity.id
_entity.type
_entity.pdbx_description
1 polymer ?
#
loop_
_entity_poly.entity_id
_entity_poly.type
_entity_poly.pdbx_seq_one_letter_code
_entity_poly.pdbx_strand_id
1 'polypeptide(L)'
;MSEPRSAPTVGQVVLGRRLQDLRERAGLKREEAAKVLHVAPATVRRMETAEVALKIPYVQLLLKTYGIPDAEAEAFVALAEEANLPGWWQRFHDVLPGWFSMYVSLEGAASLIRSYEPQFVPGLFQTEDYARAILRSGAVGGGGDAAREEDIERHVALRMERQSLLSREDAPRFWVIMDETVFRRPVGDGPEVMRDQLDRLLEASELPNVTLQIAEFASGHHPGTYGPFVLFRFAMPELPDMVYSEYLTGAVYLDARPEVASHLEVMDRMAAQAATAQRTKEILRGLRKEL
;
A
#
# COMPACT_ATOMS: atom_id res chain seq x y z
N MET A 1 22.77 -0.97 19.49
CA MET A 1 22.04 -1.21 18.26
C MET A 1 20.71 -0.49 18.42
N SER A 2 20.40 0.55 17.63
CA SER A 2 19.08 1.19 17.69
C SER A 2 18.06 0.24 17.06
N GLU A 3 16.95 0.02 17.75
CA GLU A 3 15.81 -0.71 17.19
C GLU A 3 15.47 -0.19 15.79
N PRO A 4 15.17 -1.08 14.83
CA PRO A 4 14.72 -0.65 13.51
C PRO A 4 13.44 0.17 13.71
N ARG A 5 13.48 1.44 13.29
CA ARG A 5 12.31 2.32 13.37
C ARG A 5 11.23 1.76 12.47
N SER A 6 10.04 1.53 13.01
CA SER A 6 8.87 1.21 12.20
C SER A 6 8.62 2.34 11.18
N ALA A 7 8.24 1.97 9.96
CA ALA A 7 7.82 2.96 8.97
C ALA A 7 6.63 3.79 9.50
N PRO A 8 6.52 5.06 9.09
CA PRO A 8 5.45 5.94 9.57
C PRO A 8 4.08 5.39 9.16
N THR A 9 3.07 5.61 10.01
CA THR A 9 1.67 5.37 9.64
C THR A 9 1.18 6.45 8.67
N VAL A 10 0.14 6.16 7.89
CA VAL A 10 -0.51 7.18 7.04
C VAL A 10 -0.96 8.38 7.87
N GLY A 11 -1.53 8.15 9.06
CA GLY A 11 -1.90 9.23 9.97
C GLY A 11 -0.73 10.15 10.31
N GLN A 12 0.45 9.60 10.56
CA GLN A 12 1.66 10.41 10.80
C GLN A 12 2.06 11.22 9.57
N VAL A 13 1.96 10.66 8.36
CA VAL A 13 2.26 11.38 7.10
C VAL A 13 1.29 12.54 6.88
N VAL A 14 -0.02 12.29 7.05
CA VAL A 14 -1.07 13.32 6.94
C VAL A 14 -0.80 14.47 7.91
N LEU A 15 -0.63 14.12 9.18
CA LEU A 15 -0.46 15.13 10.22
C LEU A 15 0.85 15.89 10.08
N GLY A 16 1.92 15.24 9.65
CA GLY A 16 3.19 15.89 9.35
C GLY A 16 3.04 16.95 8.25
N ARG A 17 2.38 16.61 7.14
CA ARG A 17 2.07 17.56 6.06
C ARG A 17 1.16 18.69 6.52
N ARG A 18 0.10 18.36 7.23
CA ARG A 18 -0.81 19.37 7.78
C ARG A 18 -0.08 20.32 8.74
N LEU A 19 0.84 19.82 9.56
CA LEU A 19 1.68 20.64 10.43
C LEU A 19 2.59 21.59 9.61
N GLN A 20 3.14 21.11 8.48
CA GLN A 20 3.88 21.94 7.54
C GLN A 20 3.01 23.04 6.94
N ASP A 21 1.82 22.69 6.43
CA ASP A 21 0.88 23.65 5.82
C ASP A 21 0.47 24.74 6.82
N LEU A 22 0.19 24.36 8.06
CA LEU A 22 -0.15 25.32 9.14
C LEU A 22 1.00 26.26 9.42
N ARG A 23 2.24 25.77 9.49
CA ARG A 23 3.43 26.60 9.64
C ARG A 23 3.59 27.60 8.49
N GLU A 24 3.43 27.12 7.26
CA GLU A 24 3.59 27.95 6.05
C GLU A 24 2.49 29.02 5.95
N ARG A 25 1.24 28.69 6.29
CA ARG A 25 0.14 29.65 6.40
C ARG A 25 0.38 30.72 7.49
N ALA A 26 1.03 30.34 8.59
CA ALA A 26 1.47 31.28 9.61
C ALA A 26 2.67 32.15 9.16
N GLY A 27 3.23 31.93 7.96
CA GLY A 27 4.37 32.66 7.44
C GLY A 27 5.71 32.33 8.13
N LEU A 28 5.77 31.22 8.88
CA LEU A 28 6.94 30.86 9.68
C LEU A 28 7.88 29.92 8.92
N LYS A 29 9.18 30.13 9.09
CA LYS A 29 10.23 29.21 8.63
C LYS A 29 10.44 28.10 9.64
N ARG A 30 11.06 26.99 9.18
CA ARG A 30 11.41 25.84 10.07
C ARG A 30 12.35 26.24 11.20
N GLU A 31 13.24 27.20 10.95
CA GLU A 31 14.16 27.76 11.96
C GLU A 31 13.44 28.43 13.11
N GLU A 32 12.32 29.11 12.83
CA GLU A 32 11.51 29.79 13.84
C GLU A 32 10.74 28.78 14.68
N ALA A 33 10.10 27.80 14.03
CA ALA A 33 9.46 26.67 14.71
C ALA A 33 10.44 25.86 15.58
N ALA A 34 11.66 25.64 15.07
CA ALA A 34 12.71 24.92 15.79
C ALA A 34 13.19 25.66 17.05
N LYS A 35 13.29 27.01 16.98
CA LYS A 35 13.63 27.84 18.17
C LYS A 35 12.61 27.68 19.28
N VAL A 36 11.31 27.66 18.94
CA VAL A 36 10.23 27.48 19.92
C VAL A 36 10.33 26.13 20.63
N LEU A 37 10.69 25.07 19.88
CA LEU A 37 10.86 23.72 20.42
C LEU A 37 12.22 23.46 21.07
N HIS A 38 13.16 24.40 21.00
CA HIS A 38 14.56 24.23 21.40
C HIS A 38 15.23 23.00 20.72
N VAL A 39 14.98 22.83 19.43
CA VAL A 39 15.53 21.72 18.62
C VAL A 39 16.21 22.24 17.34
N ALA A 40 16.93 21.36 16.63
CA ALA A 40 17.45 21.70 15.33
C ALA A 40 16.34 21.80 14.25
N PRO A 41 16.45 22.68 13.25
CA PRO A 41 15.49 22.79 12.14
C PRO A 41 15.24 21.45 11.42
N ALA A 42 16.25 20.59 11.33
CA ALA A 42 16.13 19.23 10.80
C ALA A 42 15.14 18.35 11.59
N THR A 43 14.92 18.63 12.88
CA THR A 43 13.92 17.92 13.69
C THR A 43 12.50 18.31 13.28
N VAL A 44 12.26 19.60 13.04
CA VAL A 44 10.97 20.08 12.53
C VAL A 44 10.70 19.47 11.14
N ARG A 45 11.69 19.50 10.24
CA ARG A 45 11.58 18.83 8.95
C ARG A 45 11.17 17.37 9.10
N ARG A 46 11.87 16.61 9.96
CA ARG A 46 11.56 15.17 10.17
C ARG A 46 10.17 14.94 10.77
N MET A 47 9.64 15.89 11.55
CA MET A 47 8.24 15.83 12.02
C MET A 47 7.27 16.07 10.86
N GLU A 48 7.52 17.07 10.03
CA GLU A 48 6.69 17.42 8.86
C GLU A 48 6.70 16.32 7.78
N THR A 49 7.82 15.59 7.64
CA THR A 49 7.96 14.46 6.70
C THR A 49 7.66 13.10 7.31
N ALA A 50 7.12 13.05 8.53
CA ALA A 50 6.83 11.83 9.28
C ALA A 50 8.03 10.87 9.48
N GLU A 51 9.27 11.36 9.35
CA GLU A 51 10.48 10.57 9.64
C GLU A 51 10.63 10.28 11.15
N VAL A 52 9.88 10.98 12.00
CA VAL A 52 9.80 10.79 13.45
C VAL A 52 8.37 10.96 13.92
N ALA A 53 7.98 10.21 14.95
CA ALA A 53 6.67 10.35 15.58
C ALA A 53 6.43 11.79 16.10
N LEU A 54 5.19 12.24 16.03
CA LEU A 54 4.77 13.55 16.51
C LEU A 54 4.66 13.53 18.04
N LYS A 55 5.65 14.10 18.73
CA LYS A 55 5.57 14.25 20.19
C LYS A 55 4.50 15.26 20.55
N ILE A 56 3.48 14.82 21.27
CA ILE A 56 2.31 15.64 21.62
C ILE A 56 2.67 17.01 22.22
N PRO A 57 3.60 17.13 23.20
CA PRO A 57 3.98 18.45 23.72
C PRO A 57 4.57 19.39 22.65
N TYR A 58 5.29 18.84 21.65
CA TYR A 58 5.82 19.64 20.55
C TYR A 58 4.71 20.09 19.61
N VAL A 59 3.76 19.21 19.30
CA VAL A 59 2.60 19.53 18.46
C VAL A 59 1.79 20.65 19.11
N GLN A 60 1.44 20.53 20.37
CA GLN A 60 0.68 21.56 21.11
C GLN A 60 1.38 22.92 21.06
N LEU A 61 2.69 22.95 21.30
CA LEU A 61 3.45 24.20 21.29
C LEU A 61 3.54 24.82 19.89
N LEU A 62 3.69 24.00 18.85
CA LEU A 62 3.70 24.46 17.46
C LEU A 62 2.34 25.01 17.04
N LEU A 63 1.23 24.30 17.32
CA LEU A 63 -0.11 24.76 16.98
C LEU A 63 -0.43 26.12 17.65
N LYS A 64 -0.07 26.28 18.90
CA LYS A 64 -0.17 27.57 19.61
C LYS A 64 0.67 28.66 18.94
N THR A 65 1.90 28.33 18.54
CA THR A 65 2.81 29.26 17.85
C THR A 65 2.30 29.68 16.48
N TYR A 66 1.63 28.75 15.78
CA TYR A 66 1.03 28.99 14.45
C TYR A 66 -0.32 29.73 14.55
N GLY A 67 -0.81 30.02 15.76
CA GLY A 67 -2.04 30.76 15.98
C GLY A 67 -3.30 29.95 15.69
N ILE A 68 -3.24 28.62 15.84
CA ILE A 68 -4.38 27.74 15.61
C ILE A 68 -5.38 27.86 16.78
N PRO A 69 -6.69 28.02 16.51
CA PRO A 69 -7.72 28.06 17.57
C PRO A 69 -7.74 26.79 18.42
N ASP A 70 -8.04 26.94 19.72
CA ASP A 70 -7.95 25.85 20.69
C ASP A 70 -8.75 24.61 20.27
N ALA A 71 -9.97 24.76 19.76
CA ALA A 71 -10.80 23.64 19.30
C ALA A 71 -10.18 22.87 18.13
N GLU A 72 -9.53 23.56 17.16
CA GLU A 72 -8.83 22.93 16.06
C GLU A 72 -7.53 22.28 16.54
N ALA A 73 -6.83 22.91 17.47
CA ALA A 73 -5.62 22.37 18.09
C ALA A 73 -5.91 21.08 18.88
N GLU A 74 -6.98 21.04 19.67
CA GLU A 74 -7.43 19.84 20.39
C GLU A 74 -7.75 18.69 19.44
N ALA A 75 -8.50 18.95 18.36
CA ALA A 75 -8.81 17.96 17.34
C ALA A 75 -7.53 17.42 16.65
N PHE A 76 -6.57 18.31 16.35
CA PHE A 76 -5.29 17.89 15.77
C PHE A 76 -4.48 17.02 16.73
N VAL A 77 -4.45 17.37 18.02
CA VAL A 77 -3.74 16.61 19.06
C VAL A 77 -4.35 15.22 19.20
N ALA A 78 -5.68 15.09 19.25
CA ALA A 78 -6.36 13.80 19.33
C ALA A 78 -5.99 12.89 18.14
N LEU A 79 -5.98 13.45 16.91
CA LEU A 79 -5.54 12.73 15.72
C LEU A 79 -4.05 12.33 15.78
N ALA A 80 -3.20 13.18 16.37
CA ALA A 80 -1.78 12.87 16.52
C ALA A 80 -1.53 11.77 17.56
N GLU A 81 -2.32 11.71 18.61
CA GLU A 81 -2.30 10.61 19.59
C GLU A 81 -2.69 9.29 18.92
N GLU A 82 -3.80 9.28 18.16
CA GLU A 82 -4.25 8.11 17.42
C GLU A 82 -3.22 7.66 16.37
N ALA A 83 -2.67 8.59 15.59
CA ALA A 83 -1.66 8.28 14.57
C ALA A 83 -0.36 7.71 15.15
N ASN A 84 -0.04 7.99 16.39
CA ASN A 84 1.11 7.44 17.11
C ASN A 84 0.84 6.04 17.67
N LEU A 85 -0.41 5.55 17.66
CA LEU A 85 -0.69 4.17 18.05
C LEU A 85 -0.10 3.18 17.07
N PRO A 86 0.40 2.05 17.56
CA PRO A 86 0.93 1.00 16.69
C PRO A 86 -0.16 0.45 15.77
N GLY A 87 0.12 0.37 14.47
CA GLY A 87 -0.77 -0.33 13.54
C GLY A 87 -0.79 -1.83 13.83
N TRP A 88 -1.91 -2.51 13.50
CA TRP A 88 -2.09 -3.95 13.73
C TRP A 88 -0.97 -4.81 13.11
N TRP A 89 -0.34 -4.36 12.02
CA TRP A 89 0.75 -5.05 11.33
C TRP A 89 2.06 -5.05 12.11
N GLN A 90 2.21 -4.23 13.14
CA GLN A 90 3.44 -4.19 13.95
C GLN A 90 3.74 -5.51 14.67
N ARG A 91 2.72 -6.33 14.92
CA ARG A 91 2.93 -7.69 15.46
C ARG A 91 3.67 -8.64 14.49
N PHE A 92 3.80 -8.23 13.23
CA PHE A 92 4.56 -8.93 12.19
C PHE A 92 5.89 -8.25 11.85
N HIS A 93 6.37 -7.35 12.71
CA HIS A 93 7.58 -6.55 12.48
C HIS A 93 8.85 -7.40 12.26
N ASP A 94 8.87 -8.64 12.75
CA ASP A 94 9.94 -9.62 12.62
C ASP A 94 10.06 -10.18 11.19
N VAL A 95 8.96 -10.24 10.46
CA VAL A 95 8.91 -10.76 9.08
C VAL A 95 8.62 -9.68 8.04
N LEU A 96 8.10 -8.51 8.45
CA LEU A 96 7.82 -7.40 7.55
C LEU A 96 9.08 -6.61 7.23
N PRO A 97 9.48 -6.50 5.93
CA PRO A 97 10.45 -5.51 5.54
C PRO A 97 9.98 -4.11 5.92
N GLY A 98 10.90 -3.27 6.44
CA GLY A 98 10.53 -1.93 6.92
C GLY A 98 9.81 -1.06 5.88
N TRP A 99 10.15 -1.23 4.59
CA TRP A 99 9.49 -0.51 3.49
C TRP A 99 8.04 -1.01 3.23
N PHE A 100 7.71 -2.27 3.56
CA PHE A 100 6.37 -2.80 3.35
C PHE A 100 5.36 -2.37 4.46
N SER A 101 5.83 -1.98 5.63
CA SER A 101 4.96 -1.43 6.69
C SER A 101 4.21 -0.17 6.22
N MET A 102 4.89 0.68 5.44
CA MET A 102 4.25 1.85 4.83
C MET A 102 3.17 1.45 3.83
N TYR A 103 3.42 0.43 3.00
CA TYR A 103 2.44 -0.11 2.06
C TYR A 103 1.15 -0.54 2.76
N VAL A 104 1.26 -1.34 3.84
CA VAL A 104 0.09 -1.82 4.60
C VAL A 104 -0.69 -0.65 5.21
N SER A 105 0.01 0.38 5.68
CA SER A 105 -0.63 1.60 6.19
C SER A 105 -1.39 2.35 5.10
N LEU A 106 -0.78 2.55 3.92
CA LEU A 106 -1.43 3.20 2.76
C LEU A 106 -2.64 2.41 2.27
N GLU A 107 -2.50 1.09 2.18
CA GLU A 107 -3.57 0.18 1.77
C GLU A 107 -4.80 0.31 2.69
N GLY A 108 -4.56 0.38 4.01
CA GLY A 108 -5.61 0.53 5.01
C GLY A 108 -6.34 1.88 4.98
N ALA A 109 -5.69 2.94 4.50
CA ALA A 109 -6.23 4.30 4.46
C ALA A 109 -6.77 4.72 3.08
N ALA A 110 -6.52 3.93 2.05
CA ALA A 110 -6.94 4.26 0.69
C ALA A 110 -8.46 4.17 0.52
N SER A 111 -9.02 5.02 -0.33
CA SER A 111 -10.40 4.94 -0.82
C SER A 111 -10.52 4.24 -2.18
N LEU A 112 -9.42 4.24 -2.95
CA LEU A 112 -9.30 3.52 -4.21
C LEU A 112 -7.87 3.01 -4.36
N ILE A 113 -7.75 1.73 -4.70
CA ILE A 113 -6.48 1.07 -5.01
C ILE A 113 -6.55 0.55 -6.44
N ARG A 114 -5.62 0.97 -7.29
CA ARG A 114 -5.49 0.48 -8.67
C ARG A 114 -4.12 -0.18 -8.81
N SER A 115 -4.07 -1.42 -9.26
CA SER A 115 -2.79 -2.12 -9.42
C SER A 115 -2.67 -2.79 -10.79
N TYR A 116 -1.43 -2.85 -11.27
CA TYR A 116 -1.02 -3.72 -12.36
C TYR A 116 -0.05 -4.75 -11.85
N GLU A 117 -0.38 -6.02 -12.08
CA GLU A 117 0.33 -7.18 -11.54
C GLU A 117 0.70 -8.17 -12.65
N PRO A 118 1.95 -8.14 -13.13
CA PRO A 118 2.40 -9.05 -14.19
C PRO A 118 2.98 -10.36 -13.69
N GLN A 119 3.22 -10.53 -12.40
CA GLN A 119 4.02 -11.62 -11.85
C GLN A 119 3.21 -12.60 -11.03
N PHE A 120 2.33 -12.09 -10.16
CA PHE A 120 1.57 -12.87 -9.17
C PHE A 120 0.16 -12.33 -9.04
N VAL A 121 -0.74 -13.15 -8.51
CA VAL A 121 -2.01 -12.66 -7.98
C VAL A 121 -1.73 -11.71 -6.80
N PRO A 122 -2.36 -10.52 -6.73
CA PRO A 122 -2.17 -9.59 -5.60
C PRO A 122 -2.47 -10.25 -4.26
N GLY A 123 -1.70 -9.92 -3.22
CA GLY A 123 -1.80 -10.57 -1.91
C GLY A 123 -3.19 -10.57 -1.28
N LEU A 124 -4.01 -9.54 -1.56
CA LEU A 124 -5.39 -9.44 -1.08
C LEU A 124 -6.33 -10.48 -1.68
N PHE A 125 -5.96 -11.09 -2.80
CA PHE A 125 -6.78 -12.08 -3.51
C PHE A 125 -6.16 -13.47 -3.51
N GLN A 126 -5.03 -13.70 -2.81
CA GLN A 126 -4.37 -14.99 -2.75
C GLN A 126 -5.11 -15.96 -1.80
N THR A 127 -5.09 -17.24 -2.15
CA THR A 127 -5.36 -18.32 -1.19
C THR A 127 -4.12 -18.54 -0.30
N GLU A 128 -4.29 -19.22 0.85
CA GLU A 128 -3.15 -19.55 1.72
C GLU A 128 -2.10 -20.39 0.99
N ASP A 129 -2.54 -21.42 0.25
CA ASP A 129 -1.64 -22.34 -0.44
C ASP A 129 -0.89 -21.67 -1.60
N TYR A 130 -1.56 -20.77 -2.34
CA TYR A 130 -0.89 -19.97 -3.34
C TYR A 130 0.14 -19.02 -2.69
N ALA A 131 -0.23 -18.34 -1.61
CA ALA A 131 0.67 -17.45 -0.87
C ALA A 131 1.91 -18.21 -0.35
N ARG A 132 1.68 -19.38 0.25
CA ARG A 132 2.73 -20.26 0.76
C ARG A 132 3.68 -20.72 -0.35
N ALA A 133 3.14 -21.14 -1.48
CA ALA A 133 3.94 -21.59 -2.64
C ALA A 133 4.80 -20.46 -3.21
N ILE A 134 4.25 -19.23 -3.35
CA ILE A 134 5.03 -18.05 -3.79
C ILE A 134 6.15 -17.72 -2.80
N LEU A 135 5.89 -17.76 -1.50
CA LEU A 135 6.89 -17.48 -0.48
C LEU A 135 8.02 -18.53 -0.47
N ARG A 136 7.67 -19.80 -0.59
CA ARG A 136 8.65 -20.91 -0.68
C ARG A 136 9.53 -20.82 -1.93
N SER A 137 9.00 -20.26 -3.03
CA SER A 137 9.80 -20.07 -4.25
C SER A 137 10.88 -18.97 -4.10
N GLY A 138 10.92 -18.26 -2.98
CA GLY A 138 11.82 -17.12 -2.76
C GLY A 138 11.48 -15.87 -3.60
N ALA A 139 10.34 -15.87 -4.26
CA ALA A 139 9.95 -14.80 -5.17
C ALA A 139 9.60 -13.48 -4.45
N VAL A 140 9.35 -13.50 -3.15
CA VAL A 140 8.95 -12.31 -2.38
C VAL A 140 9.68 -12.30 -1.04
N GLY A 141 10.32 -11.17 -0.70
CA GLY A 141 10.81 -10.96 0.66
C GLY A 141 12.32 -10.77 0.84
N GLY A 142 13.11 -10.72 -0.23
CA GLY A 142 14.53 -10.27 -0.14
C GLY A 142 15.45 -11.08 0.78
N GLY A 143 15.06 -12.25 1.22
CA GLY A 143 15.86 -13.13 2.06
C GLY A 143 16.71 -14.09 1.22
N GLY A 144 18.01 -13.84 1.13
CA GLY A 144 18.97 -14.67 0.40
C GLY A 144 19.25 -16.06 1.00
N ASP A 145 18.70 -16.38 2.16
CA ASP A 145 18.71 -17.73 2.74
C ASP A 145 17.27 -18.24 2.75
N ALA A 146 17.08 -19.54 2.50
CA ALA A 146 15.76 -20.19 2.52
C ALA A 146 14.98 -19.75 3.76
N ALA A 147 13.90 -18.98 3.54
CA ALA A 147 13.05 -18.50 4.62
C ALA A 147 12.64 -19.71 5.48
N ARG A 148 12.75 -19.59 6.80
CA ARG A 148 12.32 -20.67 7.68
C ARG A 148 10.82 -20.87 7.50
N GLU A 149 10.37 -22.10 7.61
CA GLU A 149 8.94 -22.41 7.45
C GLU A 149 8.06 -21.57 8.40
N GLU A 150 8.56 -21.29 9.60
CA GLU A 150 7.90 -20.41 10.56
C GLU A 150 7.72 -18.97 10.03
N ASP A 151 8.73 -18.42 9.36
CA ASP A 151 8.67 -17.08 8.76
C ASP A 151 7.69 -17.07 7.59
N ILE A 152 7.64 -18.15 6.79
CA ILE A 152 6.67 -18.32 5.70
C ILE A 152 5.24 -18.30 6.25
N GLU A 153 4.94 -19.09 7.26
CA GLU A 153 3.59 -19.14 7.86
C GLU A 153 3.19 -17.80 8.48
N ARG A 154 4.12 -17.06 9.07
CA ARG A 154 3.84 -15.70 9.56
C ARG A 154 3.54 -14.72 8.42
N HIS A 155 4.24 -14.81 7.30
CA HIS A 155 3.93 -14.02 6.10
C HIS A 155 2.57 -14.39 5.50
N VAL A 156 2.21 -15.69 5.47
CA VAL A 156 0.87 -16.15 5.07
C VAL A 156 -0.19 -15.56 5.98
N ALA A 157 -0.01 -15.68 7.31
CA ALA A 157 -0.95 -15.13 8.28
C ALA A 157 -1.15 -13.61 8.09
N LEU A 158 -0.08 -12.85 7.87
CA LEU A 158 -0.16 -11.43 7.56
C LEU A 158 -1.00 -11.16 6.27
N ARG A 159 -0.77 -11.95 5.20
CA ARG A 159 -1.53 -11.79 3.94
C ARG A 159 -3.02 -12.08 4.15
N MET A 160 -3.35 -13.13 4.89
CA MET A 160 -4.74 -13.49 5.19
C MET A 160 -5.42 -12.41 6.02
N GLU A 161 -4.73 -11.87 7.03
CA GLU A 161 -5.28 -10.78 7.84
C GLU A 161 -5.55 -9.51 7.04
N ARG A 162 -4.66 -9.14 6.10
CA ARG A 162 -4.87 -8.00 5.20
C ARG A 162 -6.14 -8.14 4.38
N GLN A 163 -6.57 -9.35 4.06
CA GLN A 163 -7.78 -9.60 3.25
C GLN A 163 -9.07 -9.15 3.94
N SER A 164 -9.07 -8.96 5.27
CA SER A 164 -10.19 -8.35 5.97
C SER A 164 -10.57 -6.96 5.43
N LEU A 165 -9.61 -6.28 4.77
CA LEU A 165 -9.82 -5.01 4.10
C LEU A 165 -10.88 -5.08 2.99
N LEU A 166 -11.06 -6.23 2.34
CA LEU A 166 -12.03 -6.41 1.25
C LEU A 166 -13.48 -6.32 1.70
N SER A 167 -13.76 -6.62 2.97
CA SER A 167 -15.11 -6.76 3.54
C SER A 167 -15.43 -5.74 4.64
N ARG A 168 -14.55 -4.77 4.91
CA ARG A 168 -14.84 -3.69 5.85
C ARG A 168 -16.00 -2.82 5.35
N GLU A 169 -16.72 -2.16 6.23
CA GLU A 169 -17.79 -1.22 5.89
C GLU A 169 -17.27 -0.05 5.02
N ASP A 170 -16.06 0.43 5.33
CA ASP A 170 -15.32 1.46 4.61
C ASP A 170 -14.27 0.90 3.62
N ALA A 171 -14.49 -0.33 3.13
CA ALA A 171 -13.55 -0.99 2.22
C ALA A 171 -13.24 -0.11 0.99
N PRO A 172 -11.97 0.02 0.60
CA PRO A 172 -11.62 0.75 -0.62
C PRO A 172 -12.18 0.05 -1.85
N ARG A 173 -12.31 0.81 -2.92
CA ARG A 173 -12.51 0.21 -4.24
C ARG A 173 -11.19 -0.34 -4.75
N PHE A 174 -11.24 -1.56 -5.29
CA PHE A 174 -10.09 -2.22 -5.91
C PHE A 174 -10.30 -2.31 -7.42
N TRP A 175 -9.30 -1.88 -8.17
CA TRP A 175 -9.25 -2.07 -9.61
C TRP A 175 -7.91 -2.70 -9.97
N VAL A 176 -7.94 -3.99 -10.29
CA VAL A 176 -6.74 -4.79 -10.51
C VAL A 176 -6.69 -5.27 -11.95
N ILE A 177 -5.57 -5.00 -12.62
CA ILE A 177 -5.24 -5.55 -13.93
C ILE A 177 -4.13 -6.56 -13.72
N MET A 178 -4.41 -7.81 -14.00
CA MET A 178 -3.41 -8.90 -13.99
C MET A 178 -3.02 -9.24 -15.42
N ASP A 179 -1.72 -9.41 -15.64
CA ASP A 179 -1.25 -9.94 -16.93
C ASP A 179 -1.61 -11.43 -17.07
N GLU A 180 -1.91 -11.88 -18.28
CA GLU A 180 -2.23 -13.30 -18.54
C GLU A 180 -1.10 -14.23 -18.11
N THR A 181 0.16 -13.75 -18.07
CA THR A 181 1.34 -14.45 -17.57
C THR A 181 1.15 -15.02 -16.16
N VAL A 182 0.41 -14.29 -15.30
CA VAL A 182 0.12 -14.71 -13.92
C VAL A 182 -0.54 -16.08 -13.85
N PHE A 183 -1.36 -16.41 -14.84
CA PHE A 183 -2.15 -17.65 -14.90
C PHE A 183 -1.48 -18.76 -15.70
N ARG A 184 -0.44 -18.43 -16.48
CA ARG A 184 0.29 -19.39 -17.34
C ARG A 184 1.52 -19.99 -16.67
N ARG A 185 1.93 -19.45 -15.52
CA ARG A 185 3.03 -19.99 -14.72
C ARG A 185 2.44 -20.83 -13.59
N PRO A 186 2.71 -22.15 -13.56
CA PRO A 186 2.27 -22.98 -12.43
C PRO A 186 2.83 -22.49 -11.12
N VAL A 187 2.00 -22.50 -10.10
CA VAL A 187 2.37 -22.14 -8.72
C VAL A 187 2.01 -23.33 -7.82
N GLY A 188 2.95 -23.74 -6.95
CA GLY A 188 2.78 -24.90 -6.11
C GLY A 188 3.10 -26.22 -6.81
N ASP A 189 2.92 -27.32 -6.08
CA ASP A 189 3.34 -28.67 -6.51
C ASP A 189 2.27 -29.39 -7.35
N GLY A 190 1.07 -28.83 -7.48
CA GLY A 190 -0.03 -29.43 -8.22
C GLY A 190 -1.03 -28.43 -8.77
N PRO A 191 -1.92 -28.88 -9.68
CA PRO A 191 -2.92 -28.00 -10.31
C PRO A 191 -3.99 -27.48 -9.34
N GLU A 192 -4.19 -28.12 -8.19
CA GLU A 192 -5.18 -27.75 -7.18
C GLU A 192 -4.92 -26.37 -6.63
N VAL A 193 -3.65 -25.99 -6.38
CA VAL A 193 -3.29 -24.66 -5.86
C VAL A 193 -3.76 -23.56 -6.83
N MET A 194 -3.55 -23.76 -8.13
CA MET A 194 -4.00 -22.81 -9.15
C MET A 194 -5.53 -22.85 -9.33
N ARG A 195 -6.14 -24.03 -9.22
CA ARG A 195 -7.61 -24.17 -9.31
C ARG A 195 -8.32 -23.42 -8.19
N ASP A 196 -7.89 -23.60 -6.94
CA ASP A 196 -8.44 -22.91 -5.79
C ASP A 196 -8.19 -21.39 -5.86
N GLN A 197 -7.02 -21.00 -6.39
CA GLN A 197 -6.71 -19.59 -6.63
C GLN A 197 -7.62 -18.95 -7.68
N LEU A 198 -7.95 -19.66 -8.75
CA LEU A 198 -8.90 -19.19 -9.77
C LEU A 198 -10.33 -19.09 -9.21
N ASP A 199 -10.76 -20.05 -8.39
CA ASP A 199 -12.05 -20.00 -7.68
C ASP A 199 -12.10 -18.78 -6.75
N ARG A 200 -11.05 -18.50 -5.98
CA ARG A 200 -10.93 -17.30 -5.13
C ARG A 200 -11.04 -16.00 -5.93
N LEU A 201 -10.43 -15.92 -7.11
CA LEU A 201 -10.55 -14.76 -7.97
C LEU A 201 -11.96 -14.58 -8.54
N LEU A 202 -12.63 -15.67 -8.89
CA LEU A 202 -14.03 -15.65 -9.32
C LEU A 202 -14.93 -15.12 -8.20
N GLU A 203 -14.76 -15.60 -6.96
CA GLU A 203 -15.48 -15.10 -5.78
C GLU A 203 -15.20 -13.59 -5.55
N ALA A 204 -13.92 -13.19 -5.58
CA ALA A 204 -13.54 -11.78 -5.40
C ALA A 204 -14.16 -10.88 -6.48
N SER A 205 -14.31 -11.38 -7.70
CA SER A 205 -14.92 -10.64 -8.81
C SER A 205 -16.43 -10.36 -8.64
N GLU A 206 -17.09 -11.01 -7.68
CA GLU A 206 -18.50 -10.75 -7.34
C GLU A 206 -18.65 -9.67 -6.24
N LEU A 207 -17.55 -9.26 -5.61
CA LEU A 207 -17.59 -8.20 -4.59
C LEU A 207 -17.88 -6.83 -5.26
N PRO A 208 -18.78 -6.02 -4.70
CA PRO A 208 -19.21 -4.76 -5.33
C PRO A 208 -18.11 -3.69 -5.43
N ASN A 209 -17.08 -3.80 -4.59
CA ASN A 209 -15.94 -2.89 -4.54
C ASN A 209 -14.72 -3.40 -5.31
N VAL A 210 -14.82 -4.55 -6.02
CA VAL A 210 -13.69 -5.17 -6.73
C VAL A 210 -13.95 -5.21 -8.23
N THR A 211 -12.99 -4.72 -9.00
CA THR A 211 -12.93 -4.86 -10.47
C THR A 211 -11.65 -5.59 -10.83
N LEU A 212 -11.79 -6.78 -11.41
CA LEU A 212 -10.67 -7.55 -11.94
C LEU A 212 -10.69 -7.52 -13.47
N GLN A 213 -9.51 -7.26 -14.07
CA GLN A 213 -9.29 -7.33 -15.51
C GLN A 213 -8.03 -8.14 -15.81
N ILE A 214 -7.99 -8.77 -16.99
CA ILE A 214 -6.83 -9.51 -17.48
C ILE A 214 -6.31 -8.79 -18.72
N ALA A 215 -5.02 -8.48 -18.75
CA ALA A 215 -4.31 -8.07 -19.94
C ALA A 215 -3.97 -9.34 -20.73
N GLU A 216 -4.76 -9.63 -21.79
CA GLU A 216 -4.62 -10.83 -22.60
C GLU A 216 -3.40 -10.72 -23.52
N PHE A 217 -2.65 -11.81 -23.74
CA PHE A 217 -1.57 -11.86 -24.72
C PHE A 217 -2.03 -11.45 -26.13
N ALA A 218 -3.28 -11.77 -26.47
CA ALA A 218 -3.86 -11.42 -27.77
C ALA A 218 -4.00 -9.91 -27.98
N SER A 219 -4.03 -9.11 -26.91
CA SER A 219 -4.06 -7.64 -26.99
C SER A 219 -2.71 -7.03 -27.40
N GLY A 220 -1.65 -7.82 -27.45
CA GLY A 220 -0.31 -7.37 -27.84
C GLY A 220 0.36 -6.50 -26.78
N HIS A 221 1.24 -5.59 -27.25
CA HIS A 221 2.01 -4.71 -26.38
C HIS A 221 1.13 -3.69 -25.68
N HIS A 222 1.36 -3.51 -24.37
CA HIS A 222 0.67 -2.54 -23.54
C HIS A 222 1.65 -1.70 -22.70
N PRO A 223 1.26 -0.51 -22.20
CA PRO A 223 2.17 0.41 -21.54
C PRO A 223 2.66 -0.03 -20.15
N GLY A 224 2.13 -1.13 -19.58
CA GLY A 224 2.54 -1.69 -18.28
C GLY A 224 3.86 -2.48 -18.30
N THR A 225 4.55 -2.58 -19.43
CA THR A 225 5.82 -3.34 -19.57
C THR A 225 6.97 -2.83 -18.69
N TYR A 226 6.86 -1.67 -18.09
CA TYR A 226 7.87 -1.14 -17.17
C TYR A 226 7.86 -1.77 -15.77
N GLY A 227 6.90 -2.63 -15.47
CA GLY A 227 6.83 -3.39 -14.22
C GLY A 227 5.56 -3.15 -13.41
N PRO A 228 5.44 -3.85 -12.26
CA PRO A 228 4.28 -3.73 -11.38
C PRO A 228 4.24 -2.37 -10.71
N PHE A 229 3.03 -1.86 -10.47
CA PHE A 229 2.81 -0.68 -9.64
C PHE A 229 1.42 -0.67 -9.03
N VAL A 230 1.30 0.03 -7.91
CA VAL A 230 0.04 0.25 -7.20
C VAL A 230 -0.18 1.74 -7.02
N LEU A 231 -1.36 2.20 -7.37
CA LEU A 231 -1.83 3.57 -7.19
C LEU A 231 -2.79 3.61 -6.01
N PHE A 232 -2.48 4.40 -5.00
CA PHE A 232 -3.34 4.68 -3.86
C PHE A 232 -3.96 6.07 -4.01
N ARG A 233 -5.28 6.12 -3.90
CA ARG A 233 -6.04 7.38 -3.76
C ARG A 233 -6.69 7.43 -2.41
N PHE A 234 -6.69 8.59 -1.79
CA PHE A 234 -7.22 8.80 -0.45
C PHE A 234 -8.44 9.73 -0.50
N ALA A 235 -9.36 9.55 0.45
CA ALA A 235 -10.47 10.46 0.64
C ALA A 235 -10.05 11.78 1.31
N MET A 236 -8.88 11.77 1.99
CA MET A 236 -8.34 12.92 2.72
C MET A 236 -7.62 13.88 1.76
N PRO A 237 -8.03 15.16 1.68
CA PRO A 237 -7.40 16.15 0.80
C PRO A 237 -5.91 16.40 1.08
N GLU A 238 -5.48 16.15 2.32
CA GLU A 238 -4.09 16.32 2.77
C GLU A 238 -3.14 15.25 2.23
N LEU A 239 -3.69 14.13 1.75
CA LEU A 239 -2.91 13.07 1.12
C LEU A 239 -2.99 13.16 -0.40
N PRO A 240 -1.87 13.41 -1.10
CA PRO A 240 -1.83 13.23 -2.55
C PRO A 240 -1.99 11.76 -2.92
N ASP A 241 -2.47 11.49 -4.14
CA ASP A 241 -2.35 10.15 -4.72
C ASP A 241 -0.89 9.70 -4.65
N MET A 242 -0.65 8.41 -4.39
CA MET A 242 0.68 7.83 -4.28
C MET A 242 0.83 6.63 -5.18
N VAL A 243 2.02 6.47 -5.74
CA VAL A 243 2.43 5.27 -6.48
C VAL A 243 3.40 4.47 -5.63
N TYR A 244 3.20 3.18 -5.57
CA TYR A 244 4.14 2.21 -5.02
C TYR A 244 4.63 1.30 -6.14
N SER A 245 5.93 1.11 -6.22
CA SER A 245 6.54 0.12 -7.10
C SER A 245 7.63 -0.63 -6.34
N GLU A 246 7.57 -1.96 -6.39
CA GLU A 246 8.45 -2.87 -5.67
C GLU A 246 9.47 -3.49 -6.60
N TYR A 247 10.68 -3.70 -6.07
CA TYR A 247 11.75 -4.45 -6.71
C TYR A 247 12.42 -5.38 -5.69
N LEU A 248 13.30 -6.26 -6.13
CA LEU A 248 13.83 -7.39 -5.34
C LEU A 248 14.30 -7.01 -3.92
N THR A 249 14.89 -5.85 -3.73
CA THR A 249 15.54 -5.46 -2.46
C THR A 249 14.92 -4.21 -1.83
N GLY A 250 13.76 -3.75 -2.29
CA GLY A 250 13.13 -2.54 -1.77
C GLY A 250 11.92 -2.10 -2.58
N ALA A 251 11.49 -0.87 -2.31
CA ALA A 251 10.39 -0.24 -3.01
C ALA A 251 10.58 1.27 -3.12
N VAL A 252 9.91 1.88 -4.08
CA VAL A 252 9.79 3.34 -4.20
C VAL A 252 8.35 3.77 -3.96
N TYR A 253 8.23 4.94 -3.33
CA TYR A 253 6.97 5.64 -3.09
C TYR A 253 7.06 6.98 -3.79
N LEU A 254 6.18 7.23 -4.75
CA LEU A 254 6.16 8.44 -5.56
C LEU A 254 4.87 9.21 -5.26
N ASP A 255 4.99 10.50 -4.95
CA ASP A 255 3.87 11.40 -4.67
C ASP A 255 3.98 12.72 -5.44
N ALA A 256 5.03 12.89 -6.23
CA ALA A 256 5.17 14.04 -7.10
C ALA A 256 4.12 13.99 -8.23
N ARG A 257 3.36 15.08 -8.39
CA ARG A 257 2.24 15.15 -9.35
C ARG A 257 2.56 14.65 -10.76
N PRO A 258 3.72 14.98 -11.38
CA PRO A 258 4.03 14.49 -12.72
C PRO A 258 4.20 12.97 -12.79
N GLU A 259 4.82 12.36 -11.77
CA GLU A 259 5.06 10.92 -11.69
C GLU A 259 3.74 10.16 -11.49
N VAL A 260 2.90 10.64 -10.57
CA VAL A 260 1.56 10.09 -10.34
C VAL A 260 0.70 10.20 -11.60
N ALA A 261 0.72 11.36 -12.28
CA ALA A 261 -0.05 11.56 -13.51
C ALA A 261 0.37 10.59 -14.62
N SER A 262 1.67 10.34 -14.78
CA SER A 262 2.19 9.37 -15.76
C SER A 262 1.70 7.94 -15.47
N HIS A 263 1.70 7.51 -14.22
CA HIS A 263 1.21 6.19 -13.85
C HIS A 263 -0.32 6.07 -13.99
N LEU A 264 -1.07 7.15 -13.70
CA LEU A 264 -2.50 7.19 -13.95
C LEU A 264 -2.82 7.04 -15.45
N GLU A 265 -2.10 7.75 -16.32
CA GLU A 265 -2.25 7.62 -17.78
C GLU A 265 -1.98 6.18 -18.25
N VAL A 266 -0.89 5.57 -17.78
CA VAL A 266 -0.56 4.16 -18.07
C VAL A 266 -1.70 3.25 -17.63
N MET A 267 -2.17 3.39 -16.38
CA MET A 267 -3.24 2.57 -15.84
C MET A 267 -4.56 2.74 -16.62
N ASP A 268 -4.92 3.96 -17.04
CA ASP A 268 -6.14 4.21 -17.80
C ASP A 268 -6.05 3.59 -19.20
N ARG A 269 -4.90 3.68 -19.87
CA ARG A 269 -4.66 3.03 -21.15
C ARG A 269 -4.70 1.51 -21.06
N MET A 270 -4.12 0.94 -20.00
CA MET A 270 -4.18 -0.50 -19.75
C MET A 270 -5.60 -0.97 -19.47
N ALA A 271 -6.35 -0.24 -18.65
CA ALA A 271 -7.74 -0.58 -18.34
C ALA A 271 -8.65 -0.57 -19.58
N ALA A 272 -8.36 0.32 -20.55
CA ALA A 272 -9.08 0.37 -21.82
C ALA A 272 -8.73 -0.79 -22.77
N GLN A 273 -7.53 -1.35 -22.66
CA GLN A 273 -7.04 -2.47 -23.52
C GLN A 273 -7.32 -3.83 -22.92
N ALA A 274 -7.36 -3.94 -21.59
CA ALA A 274 -7.58 -5.19 -20.88
C ALA A 274 -8.99 -5.76 -21.12
N ALA A 275 -9.15 -7.05 -20.91
CA ALA A 275 -10.46 -7.71 -20.94
C ALA A 275 -11.45 -7.01 -20.01
N THR A 276 -12.69 -6.87 -20.41
CA THR A 276 -13.75 -6.36 -19.54
C THR A 276 -13.91 -7.26 -18.31
N ALA A 277 -14.52 -6.76 -17.22
CA ALA A 277 -14.78 -7.58 -16.03
C ALA A 277 -15.55 -8.87 -16.36
N GLN A 278 -16.52 -8.81 -17.28
CA GLN A 278 -17.28 -9.99 -17.72
C GLN A 278 -16.39 -10.96 -18.51
N ARG A 279 -15.58 -10.45 -19.45
CA ARG A 279 -14.64 -11.28 -20.23
C ARG A 279 -13.58 -11.89 -19.32
N THR A 280 -13.11 -11.18 -18.31
CA THR A 280 -12.18 -11.70 -17.29
C THR A 280 -12.74 -12.91 -16.56
N LYS A 281 -14.01 -12.87 -16.14
CA LYS A 281 -14.67 -14.04 -15.54
C LYS A 281 -14.73 -15.25 -16.48
N GLU A 282 -14.96 -15.01 -17.77
CA GLU A 282 -14.96 -16.08 -18.78
C GLU A 282 -13.57 -16.71 -18.92
N ILE A 283 -12.52 -15.88 -18.97
CA ILE A 283 -11.13 -16.34 -19.06
C ILE A 283 -10.78 -17.17 -17.82
N LEU A 284 -11.07 -16.69 -16.61
CA LEU A 284 -10.80 -17.40 -15.36
C LEU A 284 -11.51 -18.76 -15.32
N ARG A 285 -12.78 -18.83 -15.77
CA ARG A 285 -13.53 -20.10 -15.88
C ARG A 285 -12.94 -21.05 -16.92
N GLY A 286 -12.42 -20.50 -18.03
CA GLY A 286 -11.72 -21.25 -19.06
C GLY A 286 -10.44 -21.89 -18.51
N LEU A 287 -9.58 -21.08 -17.92
CA LEU A 287 -8.32 -21.52 -17.31
C LEU A 287 -8.54 -22.59 -16.22
N ARG A 288 -9.59 -22.42 -15.40
CA ARG A 288 -9.95 -23.39 -14.37
C ARG A 288 -10.33 -24.78 -14.95
N LYS A 289 -10.91 -24.81 -16.14
CA LYS A 289 -11.28 -26.07 -16.81
C LYS A 289 -10.08 -26.76 -17.48
N GLU A 290 -9.03 -26.01 -17.77
CA GLU A 290 -7.78 -26.52 -18.35
C GLU A 290 -6.90 -27.24 -17.32
N LEU A 291 -7.09 -26.96 -16.02
CA LEU A 291 -6.41 -27.57 -14.87
C LEU A 291 -7.16 -28.78 -14.34
#